data_325ce726a1bccd2a18fae8b6ceae8e55
#
_entry.id   325ce726a1bccd2a18fae8b6ceae8e55
#
_cell.length_a   1.000
_cell.length_b   1.000
_cell.length_c   1.000
_cell.angle_alpha   90.00
_cell.angle_beta   90.00
_cell.angle_gamma   90.00
#
_symmetry.space_group_name_H-M   'P 1'
#
loop_
_entity.id
_entity.type
_entity.pdbx_description
1 polymer ?
#
loop_
_entity_poly.entity_id
_entity_poly.type
_entity_poly.pdbx_seq_one_letter_code
_entity_poly.pdbx_strand_id
1 'polypeptide(L)'
;MAGCLGRSALDELARETDPKGSAFDRTLYKDYSILARSFGKVPALPGTSFDQEGSYALSDVDNSVAGLANGFARKALDSGKGTDVAPEEAPDEAATDYHLRLLRALGRGRDQFPQLAARTQVDYDCWVMNGRVDSQRAASAACKRSLDKTLPELERGVHQQAVKPVTNDTAPVNPAIGAPQPGH
;
A
#
# COMPACT_ATOMS: atom_id res chain seq x y z
N MET A 1 -17.35 14.14 -33.50
CA MET A 1 -16.19 13.91 -32.61
C MET A 1 -16.77 13.49 -31.28
N ALA A 2 -16.63 12.19 -30.93
CA ALA A 2 -17.11 11.67 -29.65
C ALA A 2 -16.09 12.10 -28.58
N GLY A 3 -16.49 13.04 -27.72
CA GLY A 3 -15.71 13.45 -26.58
C GLY A 3 -15.48 12.23 -25.67
N CYS A 4 -14.23 11.86 -25.42
CA CYS A 4 -13.87 10.91 -24.40
C CYS A 4 -14.25 11.51 -23.05
N LEU A 5 -15.44 11.21 -22.56
CA LEU A 5 -15.80 11.40 -21.16
C LEU A 5 -14.80 10.59 -20.34
N GLY A 6 -13.89 11.24 -19.66
CA GLY A 6 -12.89 10.59 -18.82
C GLY A 6 -13.60 9.74 -17.77
N ARG A 7 -13.36 8.43 -17.80
CA ARG A 7 -13.90 7.50 -16.80
C ARG A 7 -13.28 7.82 -15.46
N SER A 8 -14.09 7.75 -14.39
CA SER A 8 -13.54 7.89 -13.05
C SER A 8 -12.64 6.69 -12.71
N ALA A 9 -11.67 6.89 -11.82
CA ALA A 9 -10.82 5.78 -11.37
C ALA A 9 -11.63 4.66 -10.71
N LEU A 10 -12.76 4.99 -10.07
CA LEU A 10 -13.70 4.00 -9.53
C LEU A 10 -14.35 3.14 -10.61
N ASP A 11 -14.72 3.73 -11.77
CA ASP A 11 -15.29 2.98 -12.89
C ASP A 11 -14.25 2.06 -13.54
N GLU A 12 -13.00 2.48 -13.59
CA GLU A 12 -11.89 1.68 -14.07
C GLU A 12 -11.63 0.52 -13.10
N LEU A 13 -11.55 0.80 -11.79
CA LEU A 13 -11.35 -0.20 -10.75
C LEU A 13 -12.46 -1.26 -10.71
N ALA A 14 -13.69 -0.90 -11.07
CA ALA A 14 -14.81 -1.86 -11.13
C ALA A 14 -14.63 -2.91 -12.24
N ARG A 15 -13.79 -2.66 -13.22
CA ARG A 15 -13.52 -3.55 -14.38
C ARG A 15 -12.21 -4.31 -14.25
N GLU A 16 -11.30 -3.85 -13.39
CA GLU A 16 -10.02 -4.50 -13.16
C GLU A 16 -10.23 -5.73 -12.28
N THR A 17 -9.86 -6.91 -12.80
CA THR A 17 -10.08 -8.20 -12.12
C THR A 17 -8.81 -9.01 -11.90
N ASP A 18 -7.69 -8.62 -12.52
CA ASP A 18 -6.45 -9.40 -12.51
C ASP A 18 -5.24 -8.53 -12.10
N PRO A 19 -5.07 -8.25 -10.80
CA PRO A 19 -3.93 -7.46 -10.33
C PRO A 19 -2.62 -8.22 -10.54
N LYS A 20 -1.65 -7.53 -11.13
CA LYS A 20 -0.29 -8.00 -11.38
C LYS A 20 0.66 -7.52 -10.27
N GLY A 21 1.93 -7.84 -10.41
CA GLY A 21 2.96 -7.39 -9.48
C GLY A 21 3.29 -8.39 -8.36
N SER A 22 4.04 -7.92 -7.37
CA SER A 22 4.49 -8.69 -6.21
C SER A 22 3.34 -9.07 -5.27
N ALA A 23 3.62 -9.87 -4.25
CA ALA A 23 2.64 -10.15 -3.19
C ALA A 23 2.26 -8.86 -2.44
N PHE A 24 3.19 -7.92 -2.29
CA PHE A 24 2.96 -6.60 -1.71
C PHE A 24 1.99 -5.80 -2.58
N ASP A 25 2.23 -5.67 -3.89
CA ASP A 25 1.41 -4.90 -4.82
C ASP A 25 -0.03 -5.44 -4.89
N ARG A 26 -0.19 -6.76 -4.96
CA ARG A 26 -1.52 -7.39 -4.95
C ARG A 26 -2.29 -7.15 -3.66
N THR A 27 -1.59 -7.06 -2.53
CA THR A 27 -2.22 -6.73 -1.24
C THR A 27 -2.60 -5.26 -1.19
N LEU A 28 -1.73 -4.35 -1.66
CA LEU A 28 -2.06 -2.93 -1.81
C LEU A 28 -3.30 -2.74 -2.69
N TYR A 29 -3.33 -3.38 -3.86
CA TYR A 29 -4.49 -3.35 -4.76
C TYR A 29 -5.78 -3.72 -4.03
N LYS A 30 -5.76 -4.85 -3.32
CA LYS A 30 -6.93 -5.33 -2.57
C LYS A 30 -7.38 -4.34 -1.51
N ASP A 31 -6.46 -3.88 -0.67
CA ASP A 31 -6.79 -3.06 0.49
C ASP A 31 -7.22 -1.64 0.08
N TYR A 32 -6.55 -1.02 -0.91
CA TYR A 32 -7.01 0.25 -1.48
C TYR A 32 -8.35 0.11 -2.23
N SER A 33 -8.61 -1.03 -2.89
CA SER A 33 -9.90 -1.28 -3.52
C SER A 33 -11.04 -1.34 -2.51
N ILE A 34 -10.79 -1.93 -1.32
CA ILE A 34 -11.75 -1.95 -0.22
C ILE A 34 -12.02 -0.53 0.26
N LEU A 35 -10.99 0.28 0.47
CA LEU A 35 -11.15 1.68 0.88
C LEU A 35 -11.92 2.48 -0.17
N ALA A 36 -11.53 2.41 -1.44
CA ALA A 36 -12.20 3.12 -2.52
C ALA A 36 -13.70 2.80 -2.58
N ARG A 37 -14.06 1.53 -2.43
CA ARG A 37 -15.45 1.06 -2.47
C ARG A 37 -16.24 1.35 -1.18
N SER A 38 -15.58 1.59 -0.06
CA SER A 38 -16.23 1.87 1.22
C SER A 38 -17.01 3.18 1.24
N PHE A 39 -16.67 4.12 0.35
CA PHE A 39 -17.40 5.38 0.17
C PHE A 39 -18.73 5.21 -0.61
N GLY A 40 -19.02 4.01 -1.10
CA GLY A 40 -20.22 3.71 -1.86
C GLY A 40 -20.24 4.37 -3.25
N LYS A 41 -21.42 4.42 -3.85
CA LYS A 41 -21.66 5.22 -5.06
C LYS A 41 -21.67 6.69 -4.63
N VAL A 42 -20.58 7.39 -4.88
CA VAL A 42 -20.56 8.85 -4.72
C VAL A 42 -21.45 9.42 -5.83
N PRO A 43 -22.57 10.08 -5.51
CA PRO A 43 -23.39 10.71 -6.53
C PRO A 43 -22.52 11.74 -7.26
N ALA A 44 -22.58 11.75 -8.59
CA ALA A 44 -22.08 12.90 -9.32
C ALA A 44 -22.81 14.13 -8.77
N LEU A 45 -22.06 15.12 -8.29
CA LEU A 45 -22.67 16.36 -7.79
C LEU A 45 -23.51 16.97 -8.91
N PRO A 46 -24.81 17.24 -8.68
CA PRO A 46 -25.64 17.89 -9.70
C PRO A 46 -25.02 19.23 -10.05
N GLY A 47 -24.63 19.44 -11.31
CA GLY A 47 -24.07 20.68 -11.81
C GLY A 47 -22.57 20.70 -12.07
N THR A 48 -21.85 19.63 -11.77
CA THR A 48 -20.49 19.47 -12.29
C THR A 48 -20.57 18.80 -13.65
N SER A 49 -20.79 19.59 -14.69
CA SER A 49 -20.53 19.14 -16.05
C SER A 49 -19.01 19.04 -16.19
N PHE A 50 -18.51 17.84 -16.40
CA PHE A 50 -17.09 17.53 -16.63
C PHE A 50 -16.54 18.11 -17.96
N ASP A 51 -17.29 18.86 -18.67
CA ASP A 51 -17.04 19.31 -20.03
C ASP A 51 -16.49 20.74 -20.10
N GLN A 52 -16.40 21.43 -18.99
CA GLN A 52 -15.89 22.77 -18.96
C GLN A 52 -14.91 22.97 -17.82
N GLU A 53 -13.62 22.99 -18.17
CA GLU A 53 -12.50 23.42 -17.33
C GLU A 53 -12.05 22.43 -16.24
N GLY A 54 -11.40 21.38 -16.68
CA GLY A 54 -10.75 20.35 -15.86
C GLY A 54 -9.65 20.81 -14.89
N SER A 55 -9.53 22.10 -14.60
CA SER A 55 -8.51 22.61 -13.69
C SER A 55 -9.04 23.01 -12.31
N TYR A 56 -10.27 23.49 -12.23
CA TYR A 56 -10.84 23.97 -10.96
C TYR A 56 -11.55 22.87 -10.16
N ALA A 57 -12.09 21.88 -10.86
CA ALA A 57 -12.76 20.75 -10.20
C ALA A 57 -11.81 19.82 -9.44
N LEU A 58 -10.54 19.77 -9.81
CA LEU A 58 -9.58 18.84 -9.18
C LEU A 58 -9.17 19.27 -7.77
N SER A 59 -9.02 20.56 -7.48
CA SER A 59 -8.60 21.01 -6.14
C SER A 59 -9.71 20.87 -5.10
N ASP A 60 -10.96 21.12 -5.48
CA ASP A 60 -12.11 20.92 -4.58
C ASP A 60 -12.50 19.45 -4.45
N VAL A 61 -12.26 18.65 -5.48
CA VAL A 61 -12.51 17.20 -5.48
C VAL A 61 -11.50 16.46 -4.59
N ASP A 62 -10.25 16.91 -4.51
CA ASP A 62 -9.21 16.26 -3.72
C ASP A 62 -9.49 16.31 -2.20
N ASN A 63 -10.25 17.31 -1.72
CA ASN A 63 -10.67 17.43 -0.33
C ASN A 63 -12.13 16.97 -0.09
N SER A 64 -12.73 16.26 -1.02
CA SER A 64 -14.07 15.70 -0.92
C SER A 64 -14.05 14.19 -0.73
N VAL A 65 -15.18 13.63 -0.30
CA VAL A 65 -15.38 12.17 -0.24
C VAL A 65 -15.19 11.53 -1.61
N ALA A 66 -15.61 12.19 -2.69
CA ALA A 66 -15.40 11.72 -4.06
C ALA A 66 -13.90 11.72 -4.44
N GLY A 67 -13.16 12.75 -4.03
CA GLY A 67 -11.71 12.83 -4.19
C GLY A 67 -11.01 11.68 -3.48
N LEU A 68 -11.38 11.40 -2.23
CA LEU A 68 -10.83 10.27 -1.48
C LEU A 68 -11.08 8.93 -2.17
N ALA A 69 -12.33 8.66 -2.59
CA ALA A 69 -12.69 7.43 -3.27
C ALA A 69 -11.87 7.23 -4.56
N ASN A 70 -11.74 8.30 -5.37
CA ASN A 70 -10.94 8.27 -6.59
C ASN A 70 -9.42 8.18 -6.29
N GLY A 71 -8.93 8.82 -5.23
CA GLY A 71 -7.54 8.72 -4.80
C GLY A 71 -7.15 7.29 -4.44
N PHE A 72 -7.94 6.62 -3.61
CA PHE A 72 -7.72 5.21 -3.28
C PHE A 72 -7.90 4.30 -4.50
N ALA A 73 -8.83 4.60 -5.40
CA ALA A 73 -9.01 3.83 -6.63
C ALA A 73 -7.80 3.93 -7.55
N ARG A 74 -7.18 5.11 -7.69
CA ARG A 74 -5.92 5.29 -8.45
C ARG A 74 -4.79 4.48 -7.83
N LYS A 75 -4.57 4.60 -6.51
CA LYS A 75 -3.55 3.80 -5.81
C LYS A 75 -3.76 2.30 -6.00
N ALA A 76 -5.02 1.84 -5.95
CA ALA A 76 -5.34 0.44 -6.24
C ALA A 76 -4.95 0.06 -7.68
N LEU A 77 -5.39 0.82 -8.67
CA LEU A 77 -5.11 0.55 -10.09
C LEU A 77 -3.60 0.52 -10.38
N ASP A 78 -2.85 1.47 -9.82
CA ASP A 78 -1.41 1.54 -10.00
C ASP A 78 -0.71 0.35 -9.35
N SER A 79 -1.08 -0.02 -8.12
CA SER A 79 -0.62 -1.24 -7.47
C SER A 79 -0.97 -2.49 -8.29
N GLY A 80 -2.19 -2.55 -8.84
CA GLY A 80 -2.64 -3.66 -9.68
C GLY A 80 -1.87 -3.81 -10.98
N LYS A 81 -1.26 -2.73 -11.49
CA LYS A 81 -0.36 -2.74 -12.64
C LYS A 81 1.09 -3.11 -12.27
N GLY A 82 1.40 -3.25 -10.98
CA GLY A 82 2.76 -3.45 -10.47
C GLY A 82 3.60 -2.17 -10.49
N THR A 83 2.96 -1.02 -10.53
CA THR A 83 3.63 0.28 -10.39
C THR A 83 3.98 0.51 -8.92
N ASP A 84 5.17 1.02 -8.64
CA ASP A 84 5.55 1.37 -7.26
C ASP A 84 4.67 2.51 -6.73
N VAL A 85 3.85 2.20 -5.73
CA VAL A 85 2.96 3.15 -5.07
C VAL A 85 3.57 3.57 -3.74
N ALA A 86 4.04 4.81 -3.69
CA ALA A 86 4.56 5.39 -2.47
C ALA A 86 3.45 5.72 -1.45
N PRO A 87 3.76 5.72 -0.13
CA PRO A 87 2.90 6.32 0.87
C PRO A 87 2.63 7.80 0.58
N GLU A 88 1.50 8.32 1.07
CA GLU A 88 1.20 9.76 1.02
C GLU A 88 2.28 10.58 1.74
N GLU A 89 2.53 11.78 1.24
CA GLU A 89 3.38 12.73 1.94
C GLU A 89 2.77 13.14 3.29
N ALA A 90 3.63 13.36 4.28
CA ALA A 90 3.17 13.78 5.61
C ALA A 90 2.56 15.18 5.55
N PRO A 91 1.29 15.37 5.94
CA PRO A 91 0.61 16.67 5.89
C PRO A 91 1.06 17.64 6.98
N ASP A 92 1.64 17.13 8.06
CA ASP A 92 2.03 17.88 9.24
C ASP A 92 3.19 17.20 10.00
N GLU A 93 3.65 17.85 11.05
CA GLU A 93 4.76 17.33 11.89
C GLU A 93 4.39 16.01 12.59
N ALA A 94 3.13 15.85 13.02
CA ALA A 94 2.68 14.64 13.70
C ALA A 94 2.72 13.42 12.78
N ALA A 95 2.46 13.60 11.48
CA ALA A 95 2.53 12.54 10.49
C ALA A 95 3.97 12.26 10.01
N THR A 96 4.89 13.22 10.16
CA THR A 96 6.28 13.10 9.65
C THR A 96 7.03 11.93 10.29
N ASP A 97 6.95 11.74 11.61
CA ASP A 97 7.61 10.61 12.27
C ASP A 97 7.08 9.26 11.76
N TYR A 98 5.77 9.13 11.64
CA TYR A 98 5.12 7.92 11.10
C TYR A 98 5.54 7.65 9.65
N HIS A 99 5.59 8.70 8.82
CA HIS A 99 6.03 8.59 7.43
C HIS A 99 7.46 8.07 7.33
N LEU A 100 8.39 8.67 8.06
CA LEU A 100 9.80 8.28 8.04
C LEU A 100 10.01 6.86 8.59
N ARG A 101 9.30 6.46 9.63
CA ARG A 101 9.33 5.11 10.18
C ARG A 101 8.77 4.11 9.18
N LEU A 102 7.65 4.44 8.55
CA LEU A 102 7.02 3.61 7.52
C LEU A 102 7.97 3.39 6.34
N LEU A 103 8.57 4.44 5.78
CA LEU A 103 9.53 4.32 4.67
C LEU A 103 10.70 3.39 5.02
N ARG A 104 11.26 3.50 6.22
CA ARG A 104 12.33 2.60 6.70
C ARG A 104 11.87 1.15 6.81
N ALA A 105 10.69 0.93 7.36
CA ALA A 105 10.14 -0.41 7.54
C ALA A 105 9.78 -1.06 6.18
N LEU A 106 9.25 -0.29 5.22
CA LEU A 106 8.91 -0.76 3.88
C LEU A 106 10.13 -1.20 3.08
N GLY A 107 11.31 -0.61 3.30
CA GLY A 107 12.53 -0.93 2.55
C GLY A 107 12.91 -2.42 2.57
N ARG A 108 12.56 -3.14 3.62
CA ARG A 108 12.73 -4.61 3.73
C ARG A 108 11.40 -5.34 3.91
N GLY A 109 10.42 -4.67 4.48
CA GLY A 109 9.12 -5.26 4.80
C GLY A 109 8.34 -5.70 3.58
N ARG A 110 8.48 -5.00 2.45
CA ARG A 110 7.78 -5.35 1.19
C ARG A 110 8.09 -6.78 0.73
N ASP A 111 9.32 -7.22 0.90
CA ASP A 111 9.76 -8.56 0.50
C ASP A 111 9.54 -9.60 1.60
N GLN A 112 9.82 -9.26 2.86
CA GLN A 112 9.82 -10.19 3.98
C GLN A 112 8.43 -10.40 4.58
N PHE A 113 7.61 -9.36 4.62
CA PHE A 113 6.28 -9.33 5.22
C PHE A 113 5.28 -8.60 4.33
N PRO A 114 5.10 -9.03 3.05
CA PRO A 114 4.39 -8.25 2.05
C PRO A 114 2.96 -7.85 2.46
N GLN A 115 2.22 -8.74 3.12
CA GLN A 115 0.86 -8.44 3.55
C GLN A 115 0.82 -7.41 4.68
N LEU A 116 1.71 -7.54 5.67
CA LEU A 116 1.79 -6.61 6.78
C LEU A 116 2.31 -5.25 6.32
N ALA A 117 3.32 -5.23 5.47
CA ALA A 117 3.87 -4.01 4.88
C ALA A 117 2.81 -3.24 4.08
N ALA A 118 2.07 -3.93 3.20
CA ALA A 118 0.98 -3.34 2.44
C ALA A 118 -0.12 -2.79 3.35
N ARG A 119 -0.56 -3.58 4.34
CA ARG A 119 -1.57 -3.14 5.30
C ARG A 119 -1.12 -1.91 6.06
N THR A 120 0.14 -1.87 6.51
CA THR A 120 0.69 -0.72 7.25
C THR A 120 0.71 0.54 6.39
N GLN A 121 1.09 0.43 5.12
CA GLN A 121 1.05 1.55 4.17
C GLN A 121 -0.39 2.04 3.95
N VAL A 122 -1.33 1.14 3.75
CA VAL A 122 -2.75 1.48 3.56
C VAL A 122 -3.34 2.14 4.81
N ASP A 123 -3.00 1.67 6.01
CA ASP A 123 -3.44 2.28 7.27
C ASP A 123 -2.90 3.71 7.41
N TYR A 124 -1.64 3.96 7.02
CA TYR A 124 -1.05 5.30 7.00
C TYR A 124 -1.76 6.21 6.00
N ASP A 125 -1.91 5.79 4.76
CA ASP A 125 -2.56 6.58 3.72
C ASP A 125 -4.03 6.86 4.06
N CYS A 126 -4.72 5.86 4.60
CA CYS A 126 -6.09 6.01 5.10
C CYS A 126 -6.18 7.07 6.20
N TRP A 127 -5.24 7.08 7.15
CA TRP A 127 -5.20 8.10 8.19
C TRP A 127 -5.00 9.50 7.59
N VAL A 128 -3.97 9.67 6.76
CA VAL A 128 -3.58 10.96 6.20
C VAL A 128 -4.64 11.49 5.23
N MET A 129 -5.09 10.68 4.29
CA MET A 129 -6.05 11.11 3.28
C MET A 129 -7.42 11.44 3.88
N ASN A 130 -7.96 10.57 4.74
CA ASN A 130 -9.24 10.85 5.41
C ASN A 130 -9.15 12.07 6.36
N GLY A 131 -7.97 12.34 6.92
CA GLY A 131 -7.74 13.51 7.77
C GLY A 131 -7.96 14.85 7.09
N ARG A 132 -7.86 14.89 5.75
CA ARG A 132 -8.08 16.10 4.92
C ARG A 132 -9.57 16.46 4.77
N VAL A 133 -10.49 15.55 5.12
CA VAL A 133 -11.93 15.71 4.91
C VAL A 133 -12.65 15.63 6.25
N ASP A 134 -13.29 16.73 6.66
CA ASP A 134 -13.92 16.86 7.98
C ASP A 134 -14.91 15.75 8.31
N SER A 135 -15.75 15.35 7.35
CA SER A 135 -16.73 14.26 7.51
C SER A 135 -16.08 12.89 7.71
N GLN A 136 -14.78 12.74 7.43
CA GLN A 136 -14.03 11.48 7.50
C GLN A 136 -13.09 11.38 8.72
N ARG A 137 -13.16 12.32 9.66
CA ARG A 137 -12.31 12.32 10.87
C ARG A 137 -12.42 11.04 11.69
N ALA A 138 -13.59 10.45 11.79
CA ALA A 138 -13.78 9.17 12.50
C ALA A 138 -13.07 8.01 11.78
N ALA A 139 -13.12 7.97 10.45
CA ALA A 139 -12.41 6.99 9.63
C ALA A 139 -10.90 7.19 9.74
N SER A 140 -10.42 8.45 9.63
CA SER A 140 -9.02 8.80 9.85
C SER A 140 -8.51 8.30 11.21
N ALA A 141 -9.23 8.58 12.29
CA ALA A 141 -8.86 8.11 13.63
C ALA A 141 -8.87 6.59 13.76
N ALA A 142 -9.75 5.88 13.06
CA ALA A 142 -9.76 4.42 13.03
C ALA A 142 -8.53 3.85 12.32
N CYS A 143 -8.14 4.43 11.18
CA CYS A 143 -6.93 4.05 10.46
C CYS A 143 -5.66 4.33 11.28
N LYS A 144 -5.62 5.47 11.98
CA LYS A 144 -4.52 5.79 12.89
C LYS A 144 -4.35 4.73 13.98
N ARG A 145 -5.44 4.29 14.60
CA ARG A 145 -5.40 3.21 15.61
C ARG A 145 -4.94 1.87 15.02
N SER A 146 -5.24 1.59 13.75
CA SER A 146 -4.73 0.40 13.05
C SER A 146 -3.22 0.53 12.81
N LEU A 147 -2.78 1.68 12.32
CA LEU A 147 -1.37 2.00 12.08
C LEU A 147 -0.53 1.89 13.36
N ASP A 148 -1.05 2.35 14.50
CA ASP A 148 -0.38 2.25 15.82
C ASP A 148 -0.09 0.80 16.26
N LYS A 149 -0.75 -0.17 15.63
CA LYS A 149 -0.50 -1.60 15.83
C LYS A 149 0.39 -2.19 14.74
N THR A 150 0.04 -1.92 13.46
CA THR A 150 0.70 -2.55 12.32
C THR A 150 2.12 -2.04 12.10
N LEU A 151 2.40 -0.75 12.33
CA LEU A 151 3.74 -0.20 12.13
C LEU A 151 4.78 -0.78 13.12
N PRO A 152 4.55 -0.79 14.44
CA PRO A 152 5.49 -1.44 15.37
C PRO A 152 5.63 -2.94 15.15
N GLU A 153 4.60 -3.61 14.65
CA GLU A 153 4.67 -5.04 14.30
C GLU A 153 5.58 -5.26 13.11
N LEU A 154 5.46 -4.46 12.06
CA LEU A 154 6.31 -4.49 10.88
C LEU A 154 7.78 -4.19 11.25
N GLU A 155 8.01 -3.12 12.03
CA GLU A 155 9.35 -2.75 12.51
C GLU A 155 10.02 -3.91 13.26
N ARG A 156 9.32 -4.55 14.19
CA ARG A 156 9.83 -5.71 14.93
C ARG A 156 10.16 -6.89 14.02
N GLY A 157 9.27 -7.20 13.06
CA GLY A 157 9.49 -8.28 12.10
C GLY A 157 10.76 -8.09 11.30
N VAL A 158 10.94 -6.89 10.75
CA VAL A 158 12.13 -6.51 9.96
C VAL A 158 13.41 -6.57 10.81
N HIS A 159 13.38 -6.11 12.07
CA HIS A 159 14.52 -6.16 12.97
C HIS A 159 14.91 -7.59 13.35
N GLN A 160 13.95 -8.45 13.67
CA GLN A 160 14.21 -9.84 14.08
C GLN A 160 14.87 -10.66 12.96
N GLN A 161 14.52 -10.41 11.70
CA GLN A 161 15.16 -11.11 10.58
C GLN A 161 16.57 -10.57 10.28
N ALA A 162 16.82 -9.29 10.54
CA ALA A 162 18.16 -8.71 10.37
C ALA A 162 19.18 -9.29 11.37
N VAL A 163 18.73 -9.80 12.49
CA VAL A 163 19.60 -10.31 13.59
C VAL A 163 19.82 -11.82 13.51
N LYS A 164 19.07 -12.56 12.66
CA LYS A 164 19.34 -14.00 12.50
C LYS A 164 20.72 -14.18 11.87
N PRO A 165 21.71 -14.80 12.60
CA PRO A 165 22.98 -15.11 11.98
C PRO A 165 22.76 -16.08 10.84
N VAL A 166 23.44 -15.87 9.72
CA VAL A 166 23.58 -16.87 8.67
C VAL A 166 24.29 -18.06 9.34
N THR A 167 23.53 -19.07 9.74
CA THR A 167 24.12 -20.36 10.10
C THR A 167 24.65 -20.92 8.80
N ASN A 168 25.95 -20.76 8.57
CA ASN A 168 26.68 -21.54 7.59
C ASN A 168 26.56 -23.00 8.06
N ASP A 169 25.59 -23.73 7.57
CA ASP A 169 25.58 -25.18 7.58
C ASP A 169 26.72 -25.63 6.63
N THR A 170 27.93 -25.52 7.16
CA THR A 170 29.07 -26.29 6.64
C THR A 170 28.76 -27.73 7.05
N ALA A 171 28.14 -28.49 6.14
CA ALA A 171 28.01 -29.92 6.29
C ALA A 171 29.41 -30.49 6.64
N PRO A 172 29.53 -31.35 7.66
CA PRO A 172 30.81 -31.94 7.99
C PRO A 172 31.26 -32.77 6.79
N VAL A 173 32.35 -32.33 6.16
CA VAL A 173 33.07 -33.12 5.17
C VAL A 173 33.59 -34.34 5.88
N ASN A 174 32.96 -35.50 5.68
CA ASN A 174 33.40 -36.78 6.23
C ASN A 174 34.65 -37.19 5.47
N PRO A 175 35.87 -37.22 6.06
CA PRO A 175 37.04 -37.74 5.37
C PRO A 175 36.93 -39.25 5.31
N ALA A 176 36.56 -39.77 4.14
CA ALA A 176 36.69 -41.21 3.85
C ALA A 176 38.16 -41.61 3.97
N ILE A 177 38.54 -42.17 5.10
CA ILE A 177 39.84 -42.85 5.28
C ILE A 177 39.81 -44.13 4.48
N GLY A 178 40.47 -44.09 3.32
CA GLY A 178 40.80 -45.31 2.55
C GLY A 178 41.78 -46.16 3.33
N ALA A 179 41.34 -47.32 3.81
CA ALA A 179 42.22 -48.34 4.34
C ALA A 179 42.93 -49.10 3.20
N PRO A 180 44.25 -49.33 3.30
CA PRO A 180 44.98 -50.16 2.32
C PRO A 180 44.64 -51.62 2.53
N GLN A 181 44.27 -52.33 1.47
CA GLN A 181 44.16 -53.79 1.46
C GLN A 181 45.53 -54.41 1.33
N PRO A 182 45.88 -55.46 2.13
CA PRO A 182 47.08 -56.25 1.93
C PRO A 182 46.87 -57.26 0.82
N GLY A 183 47.89 -57.38 -0.06
CA GLY A 183 47.91 -58.34 -1.16
C GLY A 183 48.14 -59.78 -0.69
N HIS A 184 47.64 -60.73 -1.53
CA HIS A 184 48.15 -62.05 -1.77
C HIS A 184 48.12 -62.34 -3.24
#